data_ab13e2743e4d4b302b89b406b08a963f
#
_entry.id   ab13e2743e4d4b302b89b406b08a963f
#
_cell.length_a   1.000
_cell.length_b   1.000
_cell.length_c   1.000
_cell.angle_alpha   90.00
_cell.angle_beta   90.00
_cell.angle_gamma   90.00
#
_symmetry.space_group_name_H-M   'P 1'
#
loop_
_entity.id
_entity.type
_entity.pdbx_description
1 polymer ?
#
loop_
_entity_poly.entity_id
_entity_poly.type
_entity_poly.pdbx_seq_one_letter_code
_entity_poly.pdbx_strand_id
1 'polypeptide(L)'
;MRVISRKILRDFGESHADSCDALYDWYRVSSKAEWQNLIDVQQIYPKAESVGNFTVFNIKGNRYRLIVDLVYVSQRIYIKYVLTHAEYDKDEWKNDPYF
;
A
#
# COMPACT_ATOMS: atom_id res chain seq x y z
N MET A 1 9.88 8.82 0.93
CA MET A 1 8.73 9.17 1.81
C MET A 1 8.83 8.42 3.12
N ARG A 2 8.28 8.96 4.18
CA ARG A 2 8.26 8.29 5.48
C ARG A 2 7.07 7.33 5.56
N VAL A 3 7.36 6.04 5.77
CA VAL A 3 6.32 5.02 5.91
C VAL A 3 5.96 4.86 7.37
N ILE A 4 4.69 5.00 7.69
CA ILE A 4 4.16 4.96 9.06
C ILE A 4 3.28 3.73 9.23
N SER A 5 3.41 3.06 10.38
CA SER A 5 2.69 1.81 10.73
C SER A 5 3.25 0.59 10.01
N ARG A 6 4.58 0.48 9.93
CA ARG A 6 5.27 -0.68 9.34
C ARG A 6 4.89 -2.00 9.99
N LYS A 7 4.44 -1.95 11.24
CA LYS A 7 4.00 -3.15 11.97
C LYS A 7 2.91 -3.90 11.21
N ILE A 8 2.02 -3.19 10.51
CA ILE A 8 0.95 -3.81 9.72
C ILE A 8 1.55 -4.70 8.62
N LEU A 9 2.60 -4.22 7.95
CA LEU A 9 3.30 -5.01 6.92
C LEU A 9 3.92 -6.26 7.52
N ARG A 10 4.60 -6.11 8.65
CA ARG A 10 5.28 -7.22 9.33
C ARG A 10 4.28 -8.25 9.81
N ASP A 11 3.19 -7.81 10.46
CA ASP A 11 2.17 -8.73 10.99
C ASP A 11 1.49 -9.52 9.88
N PHE A 12 1.21 -8.86 8.75
CA PHE A 12 0.64 -9.56 7.59
C PHE A 12 1.61 -10.62 7.06
N GLY A 13 2.91 -10.29 6.98
CA GLY A 13 3.93 -11.22 6.52
C GLY A 13 4.06 -12.45 7.41
N GLU A 14 3.79 -12.33 8.71
CA GLU A 14 3.82 -13.47 9.63
C GLU A 14 2.71 -14.47 9.32
N SER A 15 1.54 -13.99 8.88
CA SER A 15 0.40 -14.84 8.51
C SER A 15 0.45 -15.28 7.05
N HIS A 16 1.13 -14.53 6.20
CA HIS A 16 1.21 -14.75 4.75
C HIS A 16 2.67 -14.65 4.31
N ALA A 17 3.45 -15.68 4.66
CA ALA A 17 4.90 -15.67 4.47
C ALA A 17 5.33 -15.40 3.02
N ASP A 18 4.54 -15.81 2.04
CA ASP A 18 4.83 -15.58 0.63
C ASP A 18 4.74 -14.10 0.21
N SER A 19 4.19 -13.24 1.07
CA SER A 19 4.10 -11.80 0.81
C SER A 19 5.32 -11.02 1.31
N CYS A 20 6.16 -11.61 2.16
CA CYS A 20 7.20 -10.89 2.89
C CYS A 20 8.17 -10.15 1.97
N ASP A 21 8.70 -10.84 0.95
CA ASP A 21 9.69 -10.25 0.05
C ASP A 21 9.08 -9.08 -0.76
N ALA A 22 7.86 -9.26 -1.25
CA ALA A 22 7.19 -8.23 -2.03
C ALA A 22 6.85 -7.00 -1.18
N LEU A 23 6.41 -7.20 0.06
CA LEU A 23 6.13 -6.11 0.99
C LEU A 23 7.42 -5.38 1.40
N TYR A 24 8.50 -6.11 1.62
CA TYR A 24 9.79 -5.52 1.95
C TYR A 24 10.32 -4.68 0.78
N ASP A 25 10.23 -5.21 -0.44
CA ASP A 25 10.65 -4.47 -1.64
C ASP A 25 9.84 -3.18 -1.81
N TRP A 26 8.52 -3.26 -1.61
CA TRP A 26 7.67 -2.07 -1.66
C TRP A 26 8.11 -1.04 -0.62
N TYR A 27 8.35 -1.49 0.60
CA TYR A 27 8.81 -0.61 1.68
C TYR A 27 10.14 0.06 1.32
N ARG A 28 11.09 -0.72 0.83
CA ARG A 28 12.42 -0.23 0.48
C ARG A 28 12.35 0.83 -0.62
N VAL A 29 11.57 0.60 -1.64
CA VAL A 29 11.38 1.54 -2.76
C VAL A 29 10.65 2.79 -2.27
N SER A 30 9.54 2.61 -1.57
CA SER A 30 8.67 3.72 -1.16
C SER A 30 9.34 4.63 -0.13
N SER A 31 10.13 4.07 0.78
CA SER A 31 10.83 4.88 1.78
C SER A 31 11.89 5.80 1.17
N LYS A 32 12.43 5.46 0.01
CA LYS A 32 13.41 6.28 -0.73
C LYS A 32 12.77 7.19 -1.76
N ALA A 33 11.49 6.99 -2.07
CA ALA A 33 10.80 7.76 -3.09
C ALA A 33 10.49 9.19 -2.61
N GLU A 34 10.37 10.09 -3.58
CA GLU A 34 9.98 11.49 -3.35
C GLU A 34 8.80 11.83 -4.25
N TRP A 35 7.77 10.97 -4.22
CA TRP A 35 6.60 11.14 -5.08
C TRP A 35 5.84 12.43 -4.77
N GLN A 36 5.43 13.13 -5.80
CA GLN A 36 4.67 14.37 -5.71
C GLN A 36 3.20 14.20 -6.09
N ASN A 37 2.88 13.11 -6.80
CA ASN A 37 1.54 12.83 -7.29
C ASN A 37 1.44 11.36 -7.71
N LEU A 38 0.24 10.94 -8.09
CA LEU A 38 -0.01 9.55 -8.51
C LEU A 38 0.78 9.18 -9.77
N ILE A 39 0.98 10.11 -10.68
CA ILE A 39 1.74 9.83 -11.90
C ILE A 39 3.17 9.38 -11.56
N ASP A 40 3.80 10.04 -10.58
CA ASP A 40 5.13 9.64 -10.11
C ASP A 40 5.12 8.22 -9.56
N VAL A 41 4.10 7.87 -8.77
CA VAL A 41 3.93 6.53 -8.23
C VAL A 41 3.83 5.52 -9.37
N GLN A 42 3.04 5.82 -10.38
CA GLN A 42 2.78 4.92 -11.51
C GLN A 42 3.99 4.72 -12.42
N GLN A 43 5.00 5.57 -12.34
CA GLN A 43 6.28 5.36 -13.05
C GLN A 43 6.97 4.09 -12.56
N ILE A 44 6.79 3.75 -11.29
CA ILE A 44 7.39 2.55 -10.67
C ILE A 44 6.36 1.45 -10.51
N TYR A 45 5.14 1.80 -10.13
CA TYR A 45 4.03 0.88 -9.91
C TYR A 45 2.87 1.22 -10.87
N PRO A 46 2.95 0.80 -12.16
CA PRO A 46 1.96 1.21 -13.16
C PRO A 46 0.52 0.86 -12.84
N LYS A 47 0.30 -0.17 -12.02
CA LYS A 47 -1.04 -0.61 -11.64
C LYS A 47 -1.55 0.03 -10.35
N ALA A 48 -0.76 0.89 -9.72
CA ALA A 48 -1.24 1.62 -8.55
C ALA A 48 -2.40 2.53 -8.96
N GLU A 49 -3.42 2.59 -8.12
CA GLU A 49 -4.60 3.39 -8.43
C GLU A 49 -5.11 4.13 -7.20
N SER A 50 -5.77 5.25 -7.44
CA SER A 50 -6.44 6.01 -6.40
C SER A 50 -7.88 5.52 -6.27
N VAL A 51 -8.27 5.12 -5.05
CA VAL A 51 -9.63 4.69 -4.75
C VAL A 51 -10.09 5.45 -3.51
N GLY A 52 -11.08 6.35 -3.67
CA GLY A 52 -11.41 7.30 -2.62
C GLY A 52 -10.20 8.16 -2.29
N ASN A 53 -9.89 8.32 -1.03
CA ASN A 53 -8.70 9.05 -0.57
C ASN A 53 -7.47 8.16 -0.42
N PHE A 54 -7.58 6.87 -0.73
CA PHE A 54 -6.48 5.93 -0.58
C PHE A 54 -5.83 5.58 -1.91
N THR A 55 -4.60 5.07 -1.83
CA THR A 55 -3.88 4.53 -2.97
C THR A 55 -3.71 3.03 -2.75
N VAL A 56 -3.98 2.26 -3.80
CA VAL A 56 -3.96 0.79 -3.74
C VAL A 56 -2.83 0.27 -4.62
N PHE A 57 -1.97 -0.57 -4.02
CA PHE A 57 -0.89 -1.26 -4.72
C PHE A 57 -1.18 -2.75 -4.81
N ASN A 58 -0.85 -3.34 -5.96
CA ASN A 58 -0.84 -4.79 -6.09
C ASN A 58 0.47 -5.33 -5.50
N ILE A 59 0.38 -6.36 -4.68
CA ILE A 59 1.53 -6.99 -4.05
C ILE A 59 1.56 -8.46 -4.47
N LYS A 60 2.76 -8.93 -4.84
CA LYS A 60 2.97 -10.28 -5.36
C LYS A 60 2.01 -10.57 -6.53
N GLY A 61 2.17 -9.78 -7.59
CA GLY A 61 1.26 -9.81 -8.73
C GLY A 61 -0.13 -9.38 -8.31
N ASN A 62 -1.09 -10.28 -8.40
CA ASN A 62 -2.49 -9.99 -8.10
C ASN A 62 -2.97 -10.59 -6.77
N ARG A 63 -2.05 -11.17 -6.01
CA ARG A 63 -2.41 -11.98 -4.83
C ARG A 63 -2.88 -11.16 -3.65
N TYR A 64 -2.22 -10.03 -3.40
CA TYR A 64 -2.51 -9.15 -2.26
C TYR A 64 -2.70 -7.71 -2.70
N ARG A 65 -3.36 -6.94 -1.83
CA ARG A 65 -3.56 -5.50 -2.02
C ARG A 65 -3.04 -4.76 -0.80
N LEU A 66 -2.21 -3.76 -1.05
CA LEU A 66 -1.71 -2.84 -0.02
C LEU A 66 -2.44 -1.51 -0.19
N ILE A 67 -3.12 -1.08 0.86
CA ILE A 67 -3.92 0.14 0.87
C ILE A 67 -3.26 1.14 1.79
N VAL A 68 -2.95 2.31 1.26
CA VAL A 68 -2.24 3.35 1.99
C VAL A 68 -2.91 4.70 1.80
N ASP A 69 -2.66 5.59 2.74
CA ASP A 69 -2.98 7.02 2.61
C ASP A 69 -1.67 7.74 2.27
N LEU A 70 -1.56 8.21 1.02
CA LEU A 70 -0.39 8.93 0.52
C LEU A 70 -0.62 10.43 0.71
N VAL A 71 0.19 11.04 1.57
CA VAL A 71 0.14 12.48 1.79
C VAL A 71 1.37 13.11 1.14
N TYR A 72 1.21 13.54 -0.10
CA TYR A 72 2.32 14.02 -0.92
C TYR A 72 2.99 15.27 -0.33
N VAL A 73 2.21 16.19 0.18
CA VAL A 73 2.72 17.46 0.73
C VAL A 73 3.69 17.22 1.88
N SER A 74 3.38 16.30 2.78
CA SER A 74 4.23 16.00 3.94
C SER A 74 5.20 14.85 3.70
N GLN A 75 5.16 14.23 2.52
CA GLN A 75 6.00 13.09 2.16
C GLN A 75 5.84 11.92 3.13
N ARG A 76 4.58 11.60 3.47
CA ARG A 76 4.23 10.51 4.39
C ARG A 76 3.33 9.50 3.72
N ILE A 77 3.53 8.23 4.09
CA ILE A 77 2.69 7.11 3.66
C ILE A 77 2.17 6.43 4.91
N TYR A 78 0.86 6.49 5.12
CA TYR A 78 0.21 5.78 6.22
C TYR A 78 -0.29 4.44 5.72
N ILE A 79 0.26 3.34 6.26
CA ILE A 79 -0.23 2.00 5.93
C ILE A 79 -1.60 1.84 6.59
N LYS A 80 -2.62 1.53 5.77
CA LYS A 80 -3.97 1.34 6.26
C LYS A 80 -4.31 -0.15 6.36
N TYR A 81 -4.17 -0.90 5.28
CA TYR A 81 -4.53 -2.31 5.23
C TYR A 81 -3.62 -3.07 4.28
N VAL A 82 -3.35 -4.34 4.61
CA VAL A 82 -2.86 -5.32 3.65
C VAL A 82 -3.89 -6.43 3.62
N LEU A 83 -4.44 -6.72 2.44
CA LEU A 83 -5.56 -7.63 2.29
C LEU A 83 -5.26 -8.69 1.24
N THR A 84 -5.86 -9.87 1.41
CA THR A 84 -5.94 -10.84 0.31
C THR A 84 -6.87 -10.28 -0.76
N HIS A 85 -6.80 -10.84 -1.98
CA HIS A 85 -7.70 -10.43 -3.06
C HIS A 85 -9.17 -10.57 -2.65
N ALA A 86 -9.51 -11.68 -1.98
CA ALA A 86 -10.88 -11.93 -1.53
C ALA A 86 -11.36 -10.89 -0.51
N GLU A 87 -10.50 -10.54 0.44
CA GLU A 87 -10.82 -9.51 1.44
C GLU A 87 -10.98 -8.14 0.80
N TYR A 88 -10.13 -7.83 -0.18
CA TYR A 88 -10.22 -6.58 -0.93
C TYR A 88 -11.56 -6.46 -1.65
N ASP A 89 -12.01 -7.55 -2.27
CA ASP A 89 -13.25 -7.57 -3.06
C ASP A 89 -14.50 -7.40 -2.20
N LYS A 90 -14.44 -7.65 -0.90
CA LYS A 90 -15.57 -7.43 0.01
C LYS A 90 -15.86 -5.95 0.26
N ASP A 91 -14.92 -5.06 -0.08
CA ASP A 91 -15.04 -3.60 0.06
C ASP A 91 -15.26 -3.11 1.50
N GLU A 92 -15.06 -3.95 2.53
CA GLU A 92 -15.19 -3.54 3.93
C GLU A 92 -14.21 -2.44 4.32
N TRP A 93 -13.02 -2.43 3.70
CA TRP A 93 -12.01 -1.41 3.92
C TRP A 93 -12.48 -0.01 3.50
N LYS A 94 -13.50 0.08 2.65
CA LYS A 94 -14.10 1.35 2.23
C LYS A 94 -14.95 1.98 3.32
N ASN A 95 -15.20 1.26 4.42
CA ASN A 95 -15.90 1.80 5.58
C ASN A 95 -14.98 2.62 6.49
N ASP A 96 -13.69 2.69 6.19
CA ASP A 96 -12.74 3.50 6.94
C ASP A 96 -13.17 4.98 6.88
N PRO A 97 -13.20 5.70 8.03
CA PRO A 97 -13.62 7.10 8.06
C PRO A 97 -12.82 8.02 7.15
N TYR A 98 -11.59 7.64 6.82
CA TYR A 98 -10.71 8.46 5.97
C TYR A 98 -10.79 8.06 4.49
N PHE A 99 -11.60 7.06 4.17
CA PHE A 99 -11.77 6.64 2.76
C PHE A 99 -12.43 7.77 1.99
#